data_c5fab8a9c86e452f6a4cf41aac2974be
#
_entry.id   c5fab8a9c86e452f6a4cf41aac2974be
#
_cell.length_a   1.000
_cell.length_b   1.000
_cell.length_c   1.000
_cell.angle_alpha   90.00
_cell.angle_beta   90.00
_cell.angle_gamma   90.00
#
_symmetry.space_group_name_H-M   'P 1'
#
loop_
_entity.id
_entity.type
_entity.pdbx_description
1 polymer ?
#
loop_
_entity_poly.entity_id
_entity_poly.type
_entity_poly.pdbx_seq_one_letter_code
_entity_poly.pdbx_strand_id
1 'polypeptide(L)'
;MPRQGPSKKMIAGWQKKLDEHGGNFTQAAAALGVHRQTLRRYCTLPAPKSNDCSVSVNGKEASISLLSDRVVTVADAVAKGGLDTKLWEVDRSLLNQWEVGSKHPKTGHVTVTPLWQVKVWMKLKTPVVTGIELLLERLENHKFKIPVRKHPKRPVGTPHRELEISLVDPHLGLVCYPPGSQDPWDLRRCASVCMATIERAIEQASMYGPFERVILPFGHDFLHVDTVFGTTTSGTGQPEGVAWGHQFLAGETLMIEIVERLRQVAPVKVYMIPGNHARQTEFALGRVLKAWYRQVDDVEVDAGMEPYKFHRIGKCLLGMEHGHSITPIRLAALMANECPQGWAETIYREWHLGDQHRSGSAKPSVMEEQGVSVEYLPSLVSNNEWHKLHGFTWQKRGLKAFIWNANGQREAVLYHTLAT
;
A
#
# COMPACT_ATOMS: atom_id res chain seq x y z
N MET A 1 43.82 60.13 -15.90
CA MET A 1 43.24 59.61 -17.17
C MET A 1 41.89 59.02 -16.89
N PRO A 2 40.81 59.42 -17.56
CA PRO A 2 39.51 58.78 -17.39
C PRO A 2 39.57 57.35 -17.91
N ARG A 3 39.15 56.38 -17.08
CA ARG A 3 39.04 54.95 -17.48
C ARG A 3 38.04 54.85 -18.63
N GLN A 4 38.51 54.47 -19.82
CA GLN A 4 37.62 54.15 -20.94
C GLN A 4 36.68 53.03 -20.52
N GLY A 5 35.38 53.22 -20.77
CA GLY A 5 34.34 52.18 -20.53
C GLY A 5 34.55 50.98 -21.44
N PRO A 6 33.86 49.85 -21.15
CA PRO A 6 34.00 48.63 -21.92
C PRO A 6 33.56 48.85 -23.40
N SER A 7 34.29 48.24 -24.33
CA SER A 7 34.00 48.36 -25.76
C SER A 7 32.65 47.68 -26.11
N LYS A 8 32.03 48.11 -27.23
CA LYS A 8 30.79 47.52 -27.72
C LYS A 8 30.89 45.98 -27.89
N LYS A 9 32.06 45.50 -28.33
CA LYS A 9 32.32 44.05 -28.49
C LYS A 9 32.36 43.33 -27.18
N MET A 10 32.91 43.93 -26.11
CA MET A 10 32.90 43.39 -24.78
C MET A 10 31.47 43.31 -24.21
N ILE A 11 30.71 44.39 -24.36
CA ILE A 11 29.30 44.44 -23.91
C ILE A 11 28.46 43.37 -24.60
N ALA A 12 28.63 43.15 -25.90
CA ALA A 12 27.94 42.09 -26.62
C ALA A 12 28.32 40.68 -26.12
N GLY A 13 29.58 40.45 -25.78
CA GLY A 13 30.04 39.21 -25.15
C GLY A 13 29.45 38.99 -23.77
N TRP A 14 29.38 40.07 -22.96
CA TRP A 14 28.77 40.02 -21.65
C TRP A 14 27.24 39.72 -21.71
N GLN A 15 26.56 40.35 -22.69
CA GLN A 15 25.12 40.09 -22.91
C GLN A 15 24.88 38.64 -23.29
N LYS A 16 25.66 38.09 -24.23
CA LYS A 16 25.57 36.68 -24.60
C LYS A 16 25.74 35.75 -23.40
N LYS A 17 26.72 36.06 -22.54
CA LYS A 17 26.95 35.26 -21.34
C LYS A 17 25.84 35.37 -20.31
N LEU A 18 25.23 36.57 -20.18
CA LEU A 18 24.06 36.76 -19.32
C LEU A 18 22.86 35.95 -19.82
N ASP A 19 22.67 35.94 -21.15
CA ASP A 19 21.59 35.16 -21.77
C ASP A 19 21.79 33.64 -21.63
N GLU A 20 23.04 33.14 -21.73
CA GLU A 20 23.43 31.76 -21.48
C GLU A 20 23.12 31.30 -20.04
N HIS A 21 23.22 32.24 -19.09
CA HIS A 21 22.89 32.00 -17.68
C HIS A 21 21.46 32.42 -17.30
N GLY A 22 20.54 32.50 -18.29
CA GLY A 22 19.13 32.79 -18.05
C GLY A 22 18.85 34.13 -17.36
N GLY A 23 19.71 35.13 -17.53
CA GLY A 23 19.56 36.42 -16.89
C GLY A 23 20.14 36.52 -15.45
N ASN A 24 20.78 35.47 -14.98
CA ASN A 24 21.37 35.46 -13.63
C ASN A 24 22.70 36.25 -13.59
N PHE A 25 22.61 37.51 -13.20
CA PHE A 25 23.75 38.41 -13.11
C PHE A 25 24.88 37.91 -12.20
N THR A 26 24.57 37.15 -11.17
CA THR A 26 25.59 36.64 -10.24
C THR A 26 26.44 35.54 -10.89
N GLN A 27 25.76 34.57 -11.56
CA GLN A 27 26.45 33.49 -12.25
C GLN A 27 27.22 34.00 -13.49
N ALA A 28 26.59 34.84 -14.27
CA ALA A 28 27.23 35.44 -15.44
C ALA A 28 28.44 36.29 -15.06
N ALA A 29 28.40 37.07 -13.96
CA ALA A 29 29.51 37.86 -13.43
C ALA A 29 30.67 36.98 -13.00
N ALA A 30 30.38 35.88 -12.28
CA ALA A 30 31.41 34.92 -11.88
C ALA A 30 32.10 34.27 -13.08
N ALA A 31 31.32 33.86 -14.10
CA ALA A 31 31.85 33.27 -15.33
C ALA A 31 32.69 34.22 -16.20
N LEU A 32 32.46 35.52 -16.10
CA LEU A 32 33.15 36.56 -16.84
C LEU A 32 34.30 37.22 -16.03
N GLY A 33 34.42 36.91 -14.74
CA GLY A 33 35.40 37.55 -13.88
C GLY A 33 35.17 39.06 -13.66
N VAL A 34 33.92 39.53 -13.73
CA VAL A 34 33.56 40.95 -13.59
C VAL A 34 32.60 41.15 -12.41
N HIS A 35 32.55 42.40 -11.90
CA HIS A 35 31.65 42.68 -10.79
C HIS A 35 30.17 42.70 -11.26
N ARG A 36 29.26 42.11 -10.49
CA ARG A 36 27.83 42.01 -10.80
C ARG A 36 27.18 43.36 -11.17
N GLN A 37 27.56 44.45 -10.49
CA GLN A 37 27.06 45.79 -10.79
C GLN A 37 27.52 46.31 -12.15
N THR A 38 28.71 45.89 -12.61
CA THR A 38 29.21 46.23 -13.93
C THR A 38 28.35 45.63 -15.03
N LEU A 39 27.99 44.35 -14.90
CA LEU A 39 27.06 43.71 -15.81
C LEU A 39 25.67 44.39 -15.82
N ARG A 40 25.14 44.73 -14.67
CA ARG A 40 23.84 45.41 -14.55
C ARG A 40 23.82 46.78 -15.20
N ARG A 41 25.00 47.45 -15.29
CA ARG A 41 25.10 48.75 -15.92
C ARG A 41 25.11 48.72 -17.43
N TYR A 42 25.61 47.64 -18.02
CA TYR A 42 25.83 47.56 -19.47
C TYR A 42 25.01 46.46 -20.17
N CYS A 43 24.46 45.51 -19.45
CA CYS A 43 23.62 44.42 -19.97
C CYS A 43 22.17 44.57 -19.50
N THR A 44 21.26 44.20 -20.37
CA THR A 44 19.83 44.17 -20.05
C THR A 44 19.40 42.75 -19.78
N LEU A 45 18.42 42.56 -18.87
CA LEU A 45 17.79 41.24 -18.71
C LEU A 45 17.19 40.83 -20.07
N PRO A 46 17.39 39.59 -20.51
CA PRO A 46 16.68 39.08 -21.66
C PRO A 46 15.18 39.28 -21.41
N ALA A 47 14.47 39.71 -22.45
CA ALA A 47 13.03 39.80 -22.39
C ALA A 47 12.50 38.40 -22.03
N PRO A 48 11.60 38.25 -21.04
CA PRO A 48 11.05 36.97 -20.72
C PRO A 48 10.45 36.35 -21.98
N LYS A 49 10.88 35.13 -22.32
CA LYS A 49 10.30 34.43 -23.46
C LYS A 49 8.82 34.27 -23.18
N SER A 50 7.99 34.82 -24.08
CA SER A 50 6.55 34.65 -24.01
C SER A 50 6.24 33.14 -23.96
N ASN A 51 5.54 32.69 -22.92
CA ASN A 51 5.17 31.30 -22.63
C ASN A 51 6.16 30.44 -21.83
N ASP A 52 6.95 31.00 -20.94
CA ASP A 52 7.75 30.22 -19.97
C ASP A 52 6.82 29.56 -18.93
N CYS A 53 6.86 28.21 -18.90
CA CYS A 53 6.18 27.41 -17.89
C CYS A 53 7.24 26.73 -17.03
N SER A 54 7.18 26.94 -15.73
CA SER A 54 8.02 26.23 -14.77
C SER A 54 7.16 25.39 -13.83
N VAL A 55 7.61 24.17 -13.56
CA VAL A 55 6.97 23.23 -12.65
C VAL A 55 7.95 22.82 -11.58
N SER A 56 7.52 22.87 -10.34
CA SER A 56 8.27 22.36 -9.20
C SER A 56 7.39 21.36 -8.44
N VAL A 57 7.92 20.18 -8.16
CA VAL A 57 7.23 19.13 -7.38
C VAL A 57 8.06 18.86 -6.15
N ASN A 58 7.45 18.93 -4.97
CA ASN A 58 8.09 18.66 -3.69
C ASN A 58 7.16 17.78 -2.84
N GLY A 59 7.38 16.48 -2.90
CA GLY A 59 6.56 15.49 -2.23
C GLY A 59 5.09 15.55 -2.66
N LYS A 60 4.23 16.04 -1.76
CA LYS A 60 2.76 16.10 -1.96
C LYS A 60 2.26 17.43 -2.52
N GLU A 61 3.16 18.36 -2.71
CA GLU A 61 2.85 19.69 -3.21
C GLU A 61 3.57 19.92 -4.54
N ALA A 62 2.89 20.54 -5.46
CA ALA A 62 3.47 21.00 -6.71
C ALA A 62 3.08 22.45 -6.96
N SER A 63 3.94 23.16 -7.67
CA SER A 63 3.62 24.51 -8.14
C SER A 63 3.93 24.64 -9.62
N ILE A 64 3.04 25.32 -10.34
CA ILE A 64 3.17 25.66 -11.75
C ILE A 64 3.19 27.18 -11.84
N SER A 65 4.15 27.75 -12.56
CA SER A 65 4.17 29.18 -12.89
C SER A 65 4.23 29.32 -14.40
N LEU A 66 3.19 29.90 -14.99
CA LEU A 66 3.09 30.19 -16.41
C LEU A 66 3.14 31.71 -16.63
N LEU A 67 4.11 32.16 -17.43
CA LEU A 67 4.23 33.53 -17.86
C LEU A 67 3.85 33.63 -19.33
N SER A 68 3.00 34.63 -19.70
CA SER A 68 2.53 34.79 -21.06
C SER A 68 2.30 36.28 -21.39
N ASP A 69 2.44 36.61 -22.67
CA ASP A 69 2.04 37.89 -23.27
C ASP A 69 0.56 37.96 -23.65
N ARG A 70 -0.19 36.86 -23.41
CA ARG A 70 -1.62 36.74 -23.66
C ARG A 70 -2.32 36.38 -22.37
N VAL A 71 -3.62 36.64 -22.30
CA VAL A 71 -4.47 36.20 -21.22
C VAL A 71 -4.37 34.67 -21.10
N VAL A 72 -4.02 34.20 -19.93
CA VAL A 72 -3.90 32.76 -19.59
C VAL A 72 -4.74 32.45 -18.36
N THR A 73 -5.29 31.26 -18.36
CA THR A 73 -6.15 30.76 -17.28
C THR A 73 -5.41 29.75 -16.40
N VAL A 74 -6.01 29.41 -15.25
CA VAL A 74 -5.53 28.30 -14.41
C VAL A 74 -5.52 26.98 -15.18
N ALA A 75 -6.53 26.74 -16.03
CA ALA A 75 -6.61 25.54 -16.85
C ALA A 75 -5.44 25.45 -17.85
N ASP A 76 -5.06 26.60 -18.45
CA ASP A 76 -3.92 26.66 -19.36
C ASP A 76 -2.60 26.36 -18.65
N ALA A 77 -2.44 26.87 -17.44
CA ALA A 77 -1.26 26.60 -16.62
C ALA A 77 -1.15 25.10 -16.23
N VAL A 78 -2.25 24.50 -15.82
CA VAL A 78 -2.31 23.07 -15.47
C VAL A 78 -2.03 22.21 -16.69
N ALA A 79 -2.65 22.50 -17.86
CA ALA A 79 -2.41 21.76 -19.08
C ALA A 79 -0.95 21.83 -19.55
N LYS A 80 -0.33 23.03 -19.48
CA LYS A 80 1.08 23.22 -19.84
C LYS A 80 2.06 22.64 -18.82
N GLY A 81 1.67 22.60 -17.55
CA GLY A 81 2.47 22.02 -16.49
C GLY A 81 2.61 20.50 -16.58
N GLY A 82 1.73 19.83 -17.32
CA GLY A 82 1.82 18.39 -17.60
C GLY A 82 1.63 17.49 -16.37
N LEU A 83 1.11 18.04 -15.27
CA LEU A 83 0.77 17.24 -14.10
C LEU A 83 -0.55 16.51 -14.34
N ASP A 84 -0.57 15.21 -14.03
CA ASP A 84 -1.77 14.39 -14.19
C ASP A 84 -2.88 14.86 -13.26
N THR A 85 -3.95 15.42 -13.80
CA THR A 85 -5.11 15.93 -13.05
C THR A 85 -5.93 14.82 -12.40
N LYS A 86 -5.69 13.55 -12.72
CA LYS A 86 -6.23 12.40 -11.98
C LYS A 86 -5.57 12.28 -10.61
N LEU A 87 -4.28 12.61 -10.50
CA LEU A 87 -3.48 12.52 -9.28
C LEU A 87 -3.40 13.84 -8.52
N TRP A 88 -3.49 14.97 -9.22
CA TRP A 88 -3.30 16.30 -8.66
C TRP A 88 -4.55 17.14 -8.74
N GLU A 89 -4.86 17.87 -7.70
CA GLU A 89 -5.92 18.88 -7.68
C GLU A 89 -5.36 20.26 -7.35
N VAL A 90 -6.03 21.28 -7.86
CA VAL A 90 -5.65 22.66 -7.57
C VAL A 90 -6.03 22.99 -6.13
N ASP A 91 -5.04 23.39 -5.34
CA ASP A 91 -5.24 23.85 -3.97
C ASP A 91 -5.54 25.36 -3.94
N ARG A 92 -4.72 26.14 -4.64
CA ARG A 92 -4.90 27.60 -4.78
C ARG A 92 -4.25 28.10 -6.05
N SER A 93 -4.66 29.27 -6.51
CA SER A 93 -4.08 29.93 -7.67
C SER A 93 -3.94 31.42 -7.45
N LEU A 94 -3.02 32.03 -8.17
CA LEU A 94 -2.79 33.46 -8.20
C LEU A 94 -2.62 33.92 -9.66
N LEU A 95 -3.35 34.95 -10.03
CA LEU A 95 -3.26 35.60 -11.34
C LEU A 95 -2.68 37.00 -11.14
N ASN A 96 -1.55 37.27 -11.77
CA ASN A 96 -0.91 38.57 -11.80
C ASN A 96 -0.92 39.12 -13.22
N GLN A 97 -1.13 40.43 -13.33
CA GLN A 97 -0.99 41.18 -14.56
C GLN A 97 -0.12 42.42 -14.31
N TRP A 98 0.79 42.69 -15.21
CA TRP A 98 1.58 43.92 -15.19
C TRP A 98 1.99 44.28 -16.59
N GLU A 99 2.50 45.50 -16.79
CA GLU A 99 2.96 46.00 -18.07
C GLU A 99 4.47 46.21 -18.02
N VAL A 100 5.14 45.84 -19.11
CA VAL A 100 6.56 46.09 -19.28
C VAL A 100 6.76 47.06 -20.45
N GLY A 101 7.29 48.21 -20.10
CA GLY A 101 7.64 49.21 -21.09
C GLY A 101 9.07 49.00 -21.63
N SER A 102 9.24 48.86 -22.93
CA SER A 102 10.54 48.85 -23.60
C SER A 102 10.69 50.09 -24.47
N LYS A 103 11.80 50.83 -24.27
CA LYS A 103 12.16 52.04 -25.06
C LYS A 103 13.12 51.68 -26.16
N HIS A 104 12.72 51.97 -27.42
CA HIS A 104 13.58 51.70 -28.55
C HIS A 104 14.81 52.63 -28.51
N PRO A 105 16.04 52.07 -28.58
CA PRO A 105 17.27 52.83 -28.27
C PRO A 105 17.56 53.95 -29.31
N LYS A 106 17.03 53.86 -30.51
CA LYS A 106 17.26 54.85 -31.57
C LYS A 106 16.12 55.86 -31.78
N THR A 107 14.88 55.43 -31.60
CA THR A 107 13.69 56.23 -31.88
C THR A 107 13.05 56.83 -30.63
N GLY A 108 13.41 56.36 -29.46
CA GLY A 108 12.82 56.81 -28.20
C GLY A 108 11.36 56.29 -27.98
N HIS A 109 10.80 55.57 -28.97
CA HIS A 109 9.43 55.05 -28.87
C HIS A 109 9.32 54.03 -27.72
N VAL A 110 8.32 54.18 -26.89
CA VAL A 110 8.03 53.25 -25.80
C VAL A 110 6.94 52.29 -26.27
N THR A 111 7.28 51.01 -26.29
CA THR A 111 6.31 49.91 -26.49
C THR A 111 5.96 49.32 -25.16
N VAL A 112 4.69 49.28 -24.82
CA VAL A 112 4.15 48.66 -23.60
C VAL A 112 3.58 47.30 -23.99
N THR A 113 4.09 46.26 -23.30
CA THR A 113 3.61 44.88 -23.50
C THR A 113 2.99 44.39 -22.20
N PRO A 114 1.69 44.01 -22.21
CA PRO A 114 1.10 43.40 -21.02
C PRO A 114 1.66 41.99 -20.84
N LEU A 115 1.95 41.61 -19.56
CA LEU A 115 2.38 40.30 -19.18
C LEU A 115 1.40 39.73 -18.12
N TRP A 116 1.14 38.47 -18.27
CA TRP A 116 0.28 37.71 -17.41
C TRP A 116 1.07 36.60 -16.76
N GLN A 117 0.87 36.39 -15.46
CA GLN A 117 1.44 35.27 -14.74
C GLN A 117 0.33 34.54 -14.00
N VAL A 118 0.23 33.24 -14.24
CA VAL A 118 -0.61 32.34 -13.47
C VAL A 118 0.29 31.46 -12.63
N LYS A 119 0.13 31.51 -11.30
CA LYS A 119 0.73 30.56 -10.38
C LYS A 119 -0.36 29.64 -9.86
N VAL A 120 -0.12 28.34 -9.93
CA VAL A 120 -1.03 27.32 -9.44
C VAL A 120 -0.27 26.46 -8.44
N TRP A 121 -0.81 26.33 -7.24
CA TRP A 121 -0.33 25.35 -6.28
C TRP A 121 -1.29 24.17 -6.33
N MET A 122 -0.72 22.99 -6.44
CA MET A 122 -1.44 21.74 -6.54
C MET A 122 -1.04 20.83 -5.38
N LYS A 123 -2.00 20.05 -4.89
CA LYS A 123 -1.78 18.98 -3.91
C LYS A 123 -2.17 17.65 -4.51
N LEU A 124 -1.53 16.59 -4.05
CA LEU A 124 -1.96 15.24 -4.39
C LEU A 124 -3.37 15.00 -3.84
N LYS A 125 -4.25 14.53 -4.70
CA LYS A 125 -5.55 14.01 -4.27
C LYS A 125 -5.29 12.87 -3.30
N THR A 126 -6.12 12.74 -2.28
CA THR A 126 -5.98 11.68 -1.28
C THR A 126 -5.97 10.32 -2.00
N PRO A 127 -4.87 9.55 -1.93
CA PRO A 127 -4.58 8.47 -2.90
C PRO A 127 -5.48 7.25 -2.82
N VAL A 128 -6.22 7.08 -1.72
CA VAL A 128 -7.01 5.85 -1.47
C VAL A 128 -8.07 5.64 -2.55
N VAL A 129 -8.77 6.69 -2.95
CA VAL A 129 -9.83 6.59 -3.97
C VAL A 129 -9.24 6.38 -5.37
N THR A 130 -8.20 7.14 -5.71
CA THR A 130 -7.59 7.10 -7.06
C THR A 130 -6.84 5.78 -7.33
N GLY A 131 -6.17 5.22 -6.33
CA GLY A 131 -5.52 3.91 -6.45
C GLY A 131 -6.53 2.79 -6.67
N ILE A 132 -7.66 2.84 -5.95
CA ILE A 132 -8.74 1.86 -6.08
C ILE A 132 -9.45 1.98 -7.43
N GLU A 133 -9.74 3.19 -7.90
CA GLU A 133 -10.38 3.41 -9.20
C GLU A 133 -9.51 2.92 -10.35
N LEU A 134 -8.21 3.21 -10.36
CA LEU A 134 -7.26 2.73 -11.37
C LEU A 134 -7.12 1.19 -11.34
N LEU A 135 -7.18 0.61 -10.15
CA LEU A 135 -7.12 -0.83 -9.99
C LEU A 135 -8.40 -1.50 -10.50
N LEU A 136 -9.56 -0.93 -10.17
CA LEU A 136 -10.86 -1.42 -10.66
C LEU A 136 -10.95 -1.31 -12.18
N GLU A 137 -10.52 -0.18 -12.77
CA GLU A 137 -10.46 0.00 -14.22
C GLU A 137 -9.53 -1.04 -14.88
N ARG A 138 -8.38 -1.31 -14.27
CA ARG A 138 -7.45 -2.36 -14.74
C ARG A 138 -8.06 -3.75 -14.67
N LEU A 139 -8.79 -4.06 -13.60
CA LEU A 139 -9.48 -5.34 -13.42
C LEU A 139 -10.68 -5.49 -14.38
N GLU A 140 -11.42 -4.43 -14.64
CA GLU A 140 -12.55 -4.44 -15.59
C GLU A 140 -12.09 -4.65 -17.04
N ASN A 141 -10.96 -4.06 -17.42
CA ASN A 141 -10.39 -4.15 -18.77
C ASN A 141 -9.56 -5.43 -18.99
N HIS A 142 -9.23 -6.18 -17.94
CA HIS A 142 -8.44 -7.39 -18.06
C HIS A 142 -9.32 -8.58 -18.44
N LYS A 143 -9.25 -9.03 -19.70
CA LYS A 143 -9.88 -10.28 -20.18
C LYS A 143 -9.06 -11.49 -19.70
N PHE A 144 -8.84 -11.60 -18.41
CA PHE A 144 -8.12 -12.71 -17.83
C PHE A 144 -9.07 -13.92 -17.70
N LYS A 145 -8.77 -15.00 -18.39
CA LYS A 145 -9.49 -16.27 -18.19
C LYS A 145 -8.77 -17.03 -17.09
N ILE A 146 -9.33 -17.01 -15.90
CA ILE A 146 -8.89 -17.89 -14.83
C ILE A 146 -9.22 -19.34 -15.23
N PRO A 147 -8.26 -20.27 -15.18
CA PRO A 147 -8.50 -21.64 -15.55
C PRO A 147 -9.62 -22.27 -14.71
N VAL A 148 -10.59 -22.88 -15.36
CA VAL A 148 -11.61 -23.69 -14.66
C VAL A 148 -10.91 -24.95 -14.13
N ARG A 149 -11.01 -25.17 -12.81
CA ARG A 149 -10.49 -26.37 -12.17
C ARG A 149 -11.63 -27.35 -11.90
N LYS A 150 -11.40 -28.61 -12.21
CA LYS A 150 -12.32 -29.70 -11.88
C LYS A 150 -11.75 -30.44 -10.68
N HIS A 151 -12.42 -30.33 -9.55
CA HIS A 151 -12.06 -31.10 -8.37
C HIS A 151 -12.59 -32.54 -8.50
N PRO A 152 -11.78 -33.57 -8.17
CA PRO A 152 -12.25 -34.95 -8.20
C PRO A 152 -13.42 -35.11 -7.20
N LYS A 153 -14.42 -35.89 -7.59
CA LYS A 153 -15.51 -36.27 -6.68
C LYS A 153 -14.94 -37.08 -5.53
N ARG A 154 -15.30 -36.71 -4.30
CA ARG A 154 -14.89 -37.47 -3.13
C ARG A 154 -15.45 -38.90 -3.20
N PRO A 155 -14.65 -39.92 -2.84
CA PRO A 155 -15.15 -41.28 -2.71
C PRO A 155 -16.27 -41.34 -1.66
N VAL A 156 -17.24 -42.21 -1.89
CA VAL A 156 -18.34 -42.48 -0.94
C VAL A 156 -17.72 -42.99 0.38
N GLY A 157 -18.20 -42.48 1.51
CA GLY A 157 -17.69 -42.86 2.84
C GLY A 157 -16.44 -42.09 3.32
N THR A 158 -15.89 -41.20 2.49
CA THR A 158 -14.80 -40.32 2.95
C THR A 158 -15.30 -39.30 3.98
N PRO A 159 -14.63 -39.09 5.12
CA PRO A 159 -15.01 -38.08 6.09
C PRO A 159 -15.10 -36.68 5.48
N HIS A 160 -16.10 -35.89 5.90
CA HIS A 160 -16.21 -34.49 5.51
C HIS A 160 -15.16 -33.67 6.25
N ARG A 161 -14.10 -33.32 5.56
CA ARG A 161 -13.00 -32.52 6.11
C ARG A 161 -12.82 -31.22 5.37
N GLU A 162 -12.53 -30.18 6.10
CA GLU A 162 -12.05 -28.90 5.57
C GLU A 162 -10.64 -28.60 6.10
N LEU A 163 -9.82 -27.95 5.30
CA LEU A 163 -8.47 -27.54 5.64
C LEU A 163 -8.47 -26.04 5.86
N GLU A 164 -8.13 -25.58 7.05
CA GLU A 164 -7.87 -24.19 7.32
C GLU A 164 -6.36 -23.92 7.27
N ILE A 165 -5.95 -22.88 6.55
CA ILE A 165 -4.58 -22.38 6.51
C ILE A 165 -4.59 -20.96 7.01
N SER A 166 -4.09 -20.76 8.24
CA SER A 166 -4.18 -19.47 8.93
C SER A 166 -2.90 -18.68 8.75
N LEU A 167 -2.88 -17.84 7.71
CA LEU A 167 -1.80 -16.91 7.44
C LEU A 167 -2.09 -15.58 8.14
N VAL A 168 -1.55 -15.40 9.34
CA VAL A 168 -1.75 -14.20 10.16
C VAL A 168 -0.46 -13.41 10.34
N ASP A 169 -0.56 -12.10 10.43
CA ASP A 169 0.50 -11.14 10.74
C ASP A 169 1.81 -11.31 9.90
N PRO A 170 1.76 -11.51 8.58
CA PRO A 170 2.97 -11.57 7.79
C PRO A 170 3.60 -10.19 7.58
N HIS A 171 2.87 -9.11 7.81
CA HIS A 171 3.31 -7.72 7.63
C HIS A 171 4.08 -7.49 6.33
N LEU A 172 3.47 -7.86 5.20
CA LEU A 172 4.03 -7.62 3.87
C LEU A 172 4.22 -6.12 3.67
N GLY A 173 5.44 -5.70 3.46
CA GLY A 173 5.82 -4.28 3.40
C GLY A 173 6.72 -3.83 4.55
N LEU A 174 6.80 -4.61 5.64
CA LEU A 174 7.84 -4.41 6.65
C LEU A 174 9.22 -4.64 6.01
N VAL A 175 10.16 -3.76 6.34
CA VAL A 175 11.56 -3.89 5.94
C VAL A 175 12.42 -3.85 7.19
N CYS A 176 13.19 -4.90 7.45
CA CYS A 176 14.17 -4.91 8.53
C CYS A 176 15.42 -5.69 8.15
N TYR A 177 16.58 -5.17 8.53
CA TYR A 177 17.90 -5.73 8.26
C TYR A 177 18.77 -5.70 9.51
N PRO A 178 19.86 -6.50 9.55
CA PRO A 178 20.86 -6.38 10.62
C PRO A 178 21.43 -4.95 10.74
N PRO A 179 21.69 -4.45 11.95
CA PRO A 179 21.58 -5.14 13.25
C PRO A 179 20.17 -5.20 13.83
N GLY A 180 19.15 -4.57 13.19
CA GLY A 180 17.78 -4.54 13.66
C GLY A 180 17.10 -5.91 13.68
N SER A 181 17.44 -6.81 12.75
CA SER A 181 16.94 -8.19 12.69
C SER A 181 18.08 -9.16 12.39
N GLN A 182 17.98 -10.40 12.87
CA GLN A 182 18.89 -11.48 12.51
C GLN A 182 18.48 -12.16 11.19
N ASP A 183 17.19 -12.17 10.89
CA ASP A 183 16.62 -12.66 9.63
C ASP A 183 16.12 -11.45 8.81
N PRO A 184 16.82 -11.05 7.75
CA PRO A 184 16.40 -9.94 6.91
C PRO A 184 14.97 -10.14 6.39
N TRP A 185 14.16 -9.08 6.43
CA TRP A 185 12.77 -9.14 6.03
C TRP A 185 12.48 -8.00 5.05
N ASP A 186 11.91 -8.34 3.91
CA ASP A 186 11.45 -7.43 2.87
C ASP A 186 10.29 -8.07 2.10
N LEU A 187 9.78 -7.41 1.07
CA LEU A 187 8.67 -7.91 0.25
C LEU A 187 8.93 -9.31 -0.32
N ARG A 188 10.13 -9.54 -0.84
CA ARG A 188 10.50 -10.82 -1.49
C ARG A 188 10.63 -11.93 -0.47
N ARG A 189 11.30 -11.63 0.65
CA ARG A 189 11.46 -12.59 1.75
C ARG A 189 10.12 -12.97 2.34
N CYS A 190 9.25 -12.00 2.62
CA CYS A 190 7.90 -12.24 3.12
C CYS A 190 7.11 -13.15 2.17
N ALA A 191 7.02 -12.79 0.89
CA ALA A 191 6.30 -13.59 -0.09
C ALA A 191 6.86 -15.02 -0.21
N SER A 192 8.18 -15.16 -0.29
CA SER A 192 8.84 -16.47 -0.37
C SER A 192 8.56 -17.33 0.87
N VAL A 193 8.60 -16.75 2.06
CA VAL A 193 8.33 -17.47 3.32
C VAL A 193 6.86 -17.88 3.41
N CYS A 194 5.93 -17.00 3.05
CA CYS A 194 4.50 -17.32 3.00
C CYS A 194 4.23 -18.50 2.07
N MET A 195 4.71 -18.44 0.83
CA MET A 195 4.50 -19.53 -0.13
C MET A 195 5.15 -20.83 0.31
N ALA A 196 6.41 -20.81 0.76
CA ALA A 196 7.10 -22.01 1.22
C ALA A 196 6.41 -22.67 2.42
N THR A 197 5.85 -21.87 3.32
CA THR A 197 5.17 -22.39 4.51
C THR A 197 3.80 -22.97 4.15
N ILE A 198 3.08 -22.34 3.23
CA ILE A 198 1.81 -22.86 2.68
C ILE A 198 2.05 -24.18 1.95
N GLU A 199 3.11 -24.29 1.12
CA GLU A 199 3.44 -25.56 0.45
C GLU A 199 3.66 -26.70 1.43
N ARG A 200 4.41 -26.45 2.51
CA ARG A 200 4.63 -27.46 3.56
C ARG A 200 3.32 -27.83 4.27
N ALA A 201 2.45 -26.85 4.52
CA ALA A 201 1.15 -27.12 5.14
C ALA A 201 0.29 -28.02 4.22
N ILE A 202 0.27 -27.75 2.92
CA ILE A 202 -0.44 -28.56 1.93
C ILE A 202 0.13 -29.98 1.86
N GLU A 203 1.46 -30.11 1.82
CA GLU A 203 2.13 -31.41 1.77
C GLU A 203 1.74 -32.28 2.98
N GLN A 204 1.82 -31.76 4.19
CA GLN A 204 1.44 -32.49 5.40
C GLN A 204 -0.07 -32.74 5.45
N ALA A 205 -0.90 -31.76 5.07
CA ALA A 205 -2.35 -31.93 5.04
C ALA A 205 -2.81 -32.98 4.05
N SER A 206 -2.01 -33.28 3.02
CA SER A 206 -2.35 -34.28 1.99
C SER A 206 -2.66 -35.67 2.55
N MET A 207 -2.10 -36.01 3.73
CA MET A 207 -2.39 -37.27 4.44
C MET A 207 -3.82 -37.38 4.95
N TYR A 208 -4.52 -36.23 5.10
CA TYR A 208 -5.89 -36.15 5.62
C TYR A 208 -6.93 -35.96 4.50
N GLY A 209 -6.48 -35.65 3.29
CA GLY A 209 -7.36 -35.40 2.15
C GLY A 209 -8.15 -36.63 1.68
N PRO A 210 -9.06 -36.48 0.73
CA PRO A 210 -9.39 -35.21 0.07
C PRO A 210 -10.25 -34.30 0.93
N PHE A 211 -10.06 -32.97 0.74
CA PHE A 211 -10.81 -31.94 1.43
C PHE A 211 -12.04 -31.49 0.63
N GLU A 212 -13.07 -31.06 1.33
CA GLU A 212 -14.25 -30.46 0.75
C GLU A 212 -14.01 -28.99 0.37
N ARG A 213 -13.21 -28.32 1.20
CA ARG A 213 -12.85 -26.91 1.06
C ARG A 213 -11.53 -26.59 1.74
N VAL A 214 -10.87 -25.54 1.24
CA VAL A 214 -9.81 -24.85 1.97
C VAL A 214 -10.38 -23.53 2.49
N ILE A 215 -10.22 -23.28 3.80
CA ILE A 215 -10.55 -22.02 4.46
C ILE A 215 -9.26 -21.19 4.55
N LEU A 216 -9.28 -19.98 4.03
CA LEU A 216 -8.17 -19.06 4.06
C LEU A 216 -8.59 -17.76 4.76
N PRO A 217 -8.35 -17.62 6.07
CA PRO A 217 -8.37 -16.32 6.73
C PRO A 217 -7.28 -15.44 6.11
N PHE A 218 -7.65 -14.23 5.73
CA PHE A 218 -6.79 -13.25 5.08
C PHE A 218 -7.02 -11.88 5.72
N GLY A 219 -6.05 -11.02 5.66
CA GLY A 219 -5.98 -9.82 6.47
C GLY A 219 -5.17 -10.14 7.72
N HIS A 220 -5.66 -9.88 8.92
CA HIS A 220 -4.87 -10.09 10.12
C HIS A 220 -3.47 -9.44 10.02
N ASP A 221 -3.42 -8.15 9.65
CA ASP A 221 -2.16 -7.44 9.39
C ASP A 221 -1.30 -8.12 8.30
N PHE A 222 -1.97 -8.58 7.23
CA PHE A 222 -1.30 -9.07 6.03
C PHE A 222 -0.39 -8.01 5.42
N LEU A 223 -0.86 -6.75 5.41
CA LEU A 223 -0.12 -5.58 4.94
C LEU A 223 0.40 -4.76 6.13
N HIS A 224 1.58 -4.15 5.96
CA HIS A 224 2.27 -3.47 7.06
C HIS A 224 1.76 -2.04 7.31
N VAL A 225 1.33 -1.31 6.28
CA VAL A 225 0.85 0.07 6.40
C VAL A 225 -0.46 0.29 5.65
N ASP A 226 -1.28 1.20 6.17
CA ASP A 226 -2.61 1.53 5.61
C ASP A 226 -2.59 2.76 4.71
N THR A 227 -1.59 3.63 4.87
CA THR A 227 -1.58 4.92 4.18
C THR A 227 -0.31 5.13 3.36
N VAL A 228 -0.39 5.99 2.36
CA VAL A 228 0.78 6.45 1.58
C VAL A 228 1.83 7.18 2.41
N PHE A 229 1.49 7.52 3.66
CA PHE A 229 2.40 8.17 4.60
C PHE A 229 3.20 7.17 5.43
N GLY A 230 3.03 5.86 5.17
CA GLY A 230 3.69 4.83 5.95
C GLY A 230 3.14 4.74 7.37
N THR A 231 1.83 4.92 7.55
CA THR A 231 1.19 4.83 8.87
C THR A 231 0.21 3.67 8.92
N THR A 232 -0.03 3.16 10.14
CA THR A 232 -1.12 2.24 10.42
C THR A 232 -2.47 2.93 10.27
N THR A 233 -3.57 2.17 10.36
CA THR A 233 -4.95 2.70 10.33
C THR A 233 -5.18 3.81 11.37
N SER A 234 -4.59 3.68 12.56
CA SER A 234 -4.70 4.68 13.64
C SER A 234 -3.72 5.85 13.51
N GLY A 235 -2.91 5.89 12.46
CA GLY A 235 -1.95 6.97 12.20
C GLY A 235 -0.57 6.77 12.83
N THR A 236 -0.28 5.62 13.41
CA THR A 236 1.07 5.32 13.94
C THR A 236 2.06 5.16 12.80
N GLY A 237 3.12 5.98 12.79
CA GLY A 237 4.18 5.91 11.79
C GLY A 237 4.94 4.59 11.85
N GLN A 238 5.19 3.98 10.71
CA GLN A 238 5.99 2.78 10.55
C GLN A 238 7.28 3.17 9.82
N PRO A 239 8.41 3.37 10.55
CA PRO A 239 9.64 3.89 9.96
C PRO A 239 10.32 2.88 9.01
N GLU A 240 10.07 1.60 9.24
CA GLU A 240 10.63 0.49 8.46
C GLU A 240 9.56 -0.08 7.54
N GLY A 241 9.46 0.43 6.34
CA GLY A 241 8.44 -0.05 5.39
C GLY A 241 8.70 0.38 3.96
N VAL A 242 8.04 -0.28 3.04
CA VAL A 242 8.03 0.07 1.62
C VAL A 242 6.90 1.06 1.32
N ALA A 243 7.02 1.77 0.20
CA ALA A 243 5.95 2.64 -0.28
C ALA A 243 4.64 1.84 -0.45
N TRP A 244 3.53 2.43 0.00
CA TRP A 244 2.20 1.82 0.01
C TRP A 244 1.81 1.14 -1.32
N GLY A 245 2.07 1.80 -2.45
CA GLY A 245 1.74 1.23 -3.77
C GLY A 245 2.50 -0.06 -4.09
N HIS A 246 3.77 -0.17 -3.71
CA HIS A 246 4.55 -1.40 -3.90
C HIS A 246 4.06 -2.52 -3.00
N GLN A 247 3.73 -2.19 -1.75
CA GLN A 247 3.12 -3.13 -0.80
C GLN A 247 1.79 -3.67 -1.33
N PHE A 248 0.93 -2.80 -1.85
CA PHE A 248 -0.39 -3.19 -2.36
C PHE A 248 -0.27 -4.12 -3.57
N LEU A 249 0.56 -3.77 -4.56
CA LEU A 249 0.79 -4.60 -5.76
C LEU A 249 1.40 -5.96 -5.41
N ALA A 250 2.35 -5.98 -4.47
CA ALA A 250 2.92 -7.23 -3.99
C ALA A 250 1.87 -8.08 -3.25
N GLY A 251 1.00 -7.45 -2.46
CA GLY A 251 -0.09 -8.11 -1.75
C GLY A 251 -1.12 -8.71 -2.69
N GLU A 252 -1.53 -7.97 -3.72
CA GLU A 252 -2.42 -8.46 -4.79
C GLU A 252 -1.83 -9.72 -5.44
N THR A 253 -0.57 -9.63 -5.88
CA THR A 253 0.12 -10.74 -6.56
C THR A 253 0.20 -11.96 -5.65
N LEU A 254 0.70 -11.79 -4.43
CA LEU A 254 0.88 -12.88 -3.48
C LEU A 254 -0.44 -13.56 -3.12
N MET A 255 -1.51 -12.80 -2.90
CA MET A 255 -2.81 -13.38 -2.57
C MET A 255 -3.42 -14.18 -3.73
N ILE A 256 -3.26 -13.68 -4.97
CA ILE A 256 -3.70 -14.44 -6.15
C ILE A 256 -2.89 -15.75 -6.26
N GLU A 257 -1.57 -15.70 -6.09
CA GLU A 257 -0.71 -16.89 -6.11
C GLU A 257 -1.12 -17.91 -5.03
N ILE A 258 -1.37 -17.45 -3.81
CA ILE A 258 -1.83 -18.30 -2.71
C ILE A 258 -3.17 -18.96 -3.05
N VAL A 259 -4.17 -18.19 -3.47
CA VAL A 259 -5.49 -18.73 -3.81
C VAL A 259 -5.39 -19.71 -4.98
N GLU A 260 -4.65 -19.39 -6.04
CA GLU A 260 -4.45 -20.30 -7.19
C GLU A 260 -3.74 -21.61 -6.78
N ARG A 261 -2.84 -21.53 -5.81
CA ARG A 261 -2.19 -22.73 -5.27
C ARG A 261 -3.15 -23.59 -4.44
N LEU A 262 -3.94 -22.96 -3.58
CA LEU A 262 -4.94 -23.65 -2.73
C LEU A 262 -6.06 -24.27 -3.57
N ARG A 263 -6.47 -23.65 -4.66
CA ARG A 263 -7.43 -24.21 -5.64
C ARG A 263 -6.97 -25.53 -6.26
N GLN A 264 -5.69 -25.88 -6.19
CA GLN A 264 -5.22 -27.20 -6.62
C GLN A 264 -5.53 -28.28 -5.59
N VAL A 265 -5.83 -27.90 -4.35
CA VAL A 265 -6.16 -28.81 -3.26
C VAL A 265 -7.68 -29.06 -3.18
N ALA A 266 -8.46 -27.99 -3.08
CA ALA A 266 -9.92 -28.03 -3.00
C ALA A 266 -10.50 -26.64 -3.34
N PRO A 267 -11.84 -26.49 -3.48
CA PRO A 267 -12.50 -25.18 -3.52
C PRO A 267 -12.07 -24.31 -2.34
N VAL A 268 -11.87 -23.00 -2.59
CA VAL A 268 -11.30 -22.07 -1.58
C VAL A 268 -12.37 -21.09 -1.10
N LYS A 269 -12.45 -20.91 0.22
CA LYS A 269 -13.20 -19.83 0.84
C LYS A 269 -12.25 -18.89 1.56
N VAL A 270 -12.19 -17.66 1.08
CA VAL A 270 -11.37 -16.58 1.62
C VAL A 270 -12.20 -15.71 2.54
N TYR A 271 -11.73 -15.45 3.75
CA TYR A 271 -12.33 -14.52 4.69
C TYR A 271 -11.38 -13.35 4.93
N MET A 272 -11.82 -12.13 4.63
CA MET A 272 -11.06 -10.93 4.97
C MET A 272 -11.35 -10.54 6.43
N ILE A 273 -10.30 -10.58 7.24
CA ILE A 273 -10.32 -10.21 8.66
C ILE A 273 -9.51 -8.92 8.81
N PRO A 274 -10.12 -7.80 9.18
CA PRO A 274 -9.39 -6.53 9.24
C PRO A 274 -8.40 -6.51 10.41
N GLY A 275 -7.13 -6.21 10.13
CA GLY A 275 -6.10 -5.96 11.12
C GLY A 275 -6.13 -4.52 11.66
N ASN A 276 -5.15 -4.15 12.49
CA ASN A 276 -4.99 -2.78 12.99
C ASN A 276 -3.92 -1.99 12.22
N HIS A 277 -3.05 -2.66 11.48
CA HIS A 277 -2.03 -2.01 10.65
C HIS A 277 -2.58 -1.45 9.35
N ALA A 278 -3.39 -2.23 8.61
CA ALA A 278 -3.77 -1.90 7.24
C ALA A 278 -5.25 -2.15 6.91
N ARG A 279 -6.14 -1.83 7.83
CA ARG A 279 -7.58 -2.15 7.77
C ARG A 279 -8.27 -1.71 6.47
N GLN A 280 -8.02 -0.48 6.03
CA GLN A 280 -8.64 0.06 4.81
C GLN A 280 -8.04 -0.58 3.55
N THR A 281 -6.73 -0.72 3.54
CA THR A 281 -6.00 -1.31 2.41
C THR A 281 -6.30 -2.80 2.26
N GLU A 282 -6.43 -3.54 3.37
CA GLU A 282 -6.82 -4.95 3.35
C GLU A 282 -8.27 -5.14 2.88
N PHE A 283 -9.18 -4.26 3.32
CA PHE A 283 -10.53 -4.24 2.78
C PHE A 283 -10.53 -4.04 1.25
N ALA A 284 -9.77 -3.05 0.77
CA ALA A 284 -9.63 -2.81 -0.66
C ALA A 284 -9.08 -4.05 -1.40
N LEU A 285 -8.04 -4.68 -0.86
CA LEU A 285 -7.47 -5.90 -1.42
C LEU A 285 -8.48 -7.06 -1.43
N GLY A 286 -9.26 -7.24 -0.36
CA GLY A 286 -10.36 -8.20 -0.31
C GLY A 286 -11.42 -7.95 -1.39
N ARG A 287 -11.75 -6.69 -1.67
CA ARG A 287 -12.66 -6.30 -2.76
C ARG A 287 -12.08 -6.60 -4.14
N VAL A 288 -10.77 -6.41 -4.31
CA VAL A 288 -10.05 -6.80 -5.53
C VAL A 288 -10.13 -8.31 -5.75
N LEU A 289 -9.83 -9.12 -4.74
CA LEU A 289 -9.94 -10.57 -4.83
C LEU A 289 -11.37 -11.01 -5.15
N LYS A 290 -12.38 -10.41 -4.51
CA LYS A 290 -13.78 -10.69 -4.80
C LYS A 290 -14.14 -10.37 -6.25
N ALA A 291 -13.65 -9.26 -6.80
CA ALA A 291 -13.86 -8.88 -8.19
C ALA A 291 -13.10 -9.82 -9.15
N TRP A 292 -11.89 -10.20 -8.80
CA TRP A 292 -11.05 -11.11 -9.57
C TRP A 292 -11.71 -12.48 -9.76
N TYR A 293 -12.22 -13.05 -8.67
CA TYR A 293 -12.82 -14.38 -8.64
C TYR A 293 -14.35 -14.42 -8.87
N ARG A 294 -14.98 -13.29 -9.24
CA ARG A 294 -16.46 -13.20 -9.36
C ARG A 294 -17.11 -14.19 -10.33
N GLN A 295 -16.34 -14.76 -11.25
CA GLN A 295 -16.80 -15.74 -12.26
C GLN A 295 -16.13 -17.11 -12.09
N VAL A 296 -15.65 -17.41 -10.90
CA VAL A 296 -14.89 -18.61 -10.58
C VAL A 296 -15.64 -19.38 -9.53
N ASP A 297 -16.29 -20.50 -9.91
CA ASP A 297 -17.21 -21.25 -9.06
C ASP A 297 -16.55 -21.92 -7.85
N ASP A 298 -15.26 -22.19 -7.92
CA ASP A 298 -14.49 -22.85 -6.85
C ASP A 298 -13.75 -21.87 -5.93
N VAL A 299 -14.06 -20.56 -6.00
CA VAL A 299 -13.56 -19.55 -5.08
C VAL A 299 -14.68 -18.65 -4.56
N GLU A 300 -14.84 -18.62 -3.27
CA GLU A 300 -15.75 -17.71 -2.57
C GLU A 300 -14.92 -16.70 -1.75
N VAL A 301 -15.18 -15.40 -1.91
CA VAL A 301 -14.49 -14.34 -1.16
C VAL A 301 -15.50 -13.55 -0.33
N ASP A 302 -15.38 -13.65 1.00
CA ASP A 302 -16.06 -12.80 1.97
C ASP A 302 -15.18 -11.61 2.31
N ALA A 303 -15.41 -10.50 1.62
CA ALA A 303 -14.74 -9.23 1.82
C ALA A 303 -15.68 -8.19 2.46
N GLY A 304 -16.47 -8.61 3.44
CA GLY A 304 -17.28 -7.72 4.29
C GLY A 304 -16.39 -6.94 5.28
N MET A 305 -16.93 -5.84 5.81
CA MET A 305 -16.19 -4.94 6.73
C MET A 305 -16.30 -5.35 8.20
N GLU A 306 -17.02 -6.42 8.49
CA GLU A 306 -17.21 -6.89 9.85
C GLU A 306 -15.85 -7.24 10.48
N PRO A 307 -15.61 -6.87 11.75
CA PRO A 307 -14.32 -7.09 12.40
C PRO A 307 -14.01 -8.56 12.69
N TYR A 308 -15.00 -9.41 12.59
CA TYR A 308 -14.90 -10.86 12.79
C TYR A 308 -15.75 -11.63 11.80
N LYS A 309 -15.40 -12.88 11.56
CA LYS A 309 -16.13 -13.78 10.67
C LYS A 309 -16.43 -15.10 11.36
N PHE A 310 -17.47 -15.76 10.88
CA PHE A 310 -17.85 -17.11 11.35
C PHE A 310 -17.88 -18.09 10.19
N HIS A 311 -17.37 -19.27 10.45
CA HIS A 311 -17.46 -20.40 9.51
C HIS A 311 -17.95 -21.66 10.24
N ARG A 312 -18.97 -22.32 9.68
CA ARG A 312 -19.50 -23.55 10.24
C ARG A 312 -19.02 -24.75 9.45
N ILE A 313 -18.45 -25.71 10.16
CA ILE A 313 -17.98 -26.99 9.62
C ILE A 313 -18.74 -28.10 10.37
N GLY A 314 -19.90 -28.50 9.84
CA GLY A 314 -20.76 -29.48 10.49
C GLY A 314 -21.13 -29.11 11.93
N LYS A 315 -20.54 -29.79 12.92
CA LYS A 315 -20.75 -29.54 14.36
C LYS A 315 -19.74 -28.56 14.99
N CYS A 316 -18.84 -28.02 14.18
CA CYS A 316 -17.88 -27.01 14.62
C CYS A 316 -18.29 -25.61 14.18
N LEU A 317 -18.10 -24.62 15.01
CA LEU A 317 -18.21 -23.19 14.69
C LEU A 317 -16.87 -22.51 14.95
N LEU A 318 -16.25 -22.03 13.87
CA LEU A 318 -15.02 -21.27 13.89
C LEU A 318 -15.35 -19.78 13.84
N GLY A 319 -14.83 -19.02 14.80
CA GLY A 319 -14.78 -17.57 14.77
C GLY A 319 -13.36 -17.12 14.42
N MET A 320 -13.23 -16.04 13.65
CA MET A 320 -11.97 -15.47 13.23
C MET A 320 -12.00 -13.96 13.51
N GLU A 321 -11.02 -13.47 14.25
CA GLU A 321 -10.87 -12.04 14.61
C GLU A 321 -9.36 -11.74 14.75
N HIS A 322 -8.95 -10.50 14.57
CA HIS A 322 -7.52 -10.17 14.55
C HIS A 322 -6.83 -10.37 15.93
N GLY A 323 -7.47 -10.04 17.03
CA GLY A 323 -6.92 -10.29 18.38
C GLY A 323 -6.52 -9.04 19.16
N HIS A 324 -6.61 -7.84 18.55
CA HIS A 324 -6.15 -6.60 19.19
C HIS A 324 -7.19 -5.91 20.05
N SER A 325 -8.50 -6.10 19.79
CA SER A 325 -9.54 -5.28 20.40
C SER A 325 -10.50 -6.02 21.33
N ILE A 326 -10.73 -7.31 21.12
CA ILE A 326 -11.71 -8.08 21.88
C ILE A 326 -10.98 -9.01 22.87
N THR A 327 -11.31 -8.88 24.14
CA THR A 327 -10.73 -9.78 25.16
C THR A 327 -11.33 -11.19 25.06
N PRO A 328 -10.55 -12.26 25.29
CA PRO A 328 -11.02 -13.66 25.16
C PRO A 328 -12.32 -13.96 25.91
N ILE A 329 -12.49 -13.44 27.11
CA ILE A 329 -13.71 -13.64 27.92
C ILE A 329 -14.99 -13.15 27.24
N ARG A 330 -14.90 -12.19 26.32
CA ARG A 330 -16.06 -11.67 25.61
C ARG A 330 -16.41 -12.47 24.35
N LEU A 331 -15.45 -13.24 23.82
CA LEU A 331 -15.58 -13.93 22.54
C LEU A 331 -16.66 -15.02 22.56
N ALA A 332 -16.84 -15.72 23.68
CA ALA A 332 -17.90 -16.72 23.81
C ALA A 332 -19.30 -16.09 23.71
N ALA A 333 -19.55 -15.02 24.46
CA ALA A 333 -20.82 -14.30 24.39
C ALA A 333 -21.03 -13.64 23.03
N LEU A 334 -19.99 -13.09 22.43
CA LEU A 334 -20.01 -12.51 21.10
C LEU A 334 -20.46 -13.55 20.06
N MET A 335 -19.85 -14.74 20.06
CA MET A 335 -20.19 -15.81 19.13
C MET A 335 -21.66 -16.24 19.27
N ALA A 336 -22.16 -16.36 20.49
CA ALA A 336 -23.54 -16.72 20.75
C ALA A 336 -24.55 -15.65 20.26
N ASN A 337 -24.20 -14.36 20.44
CA ASN A 337 -25.06 -13.25 20.06
C ASN A 337 -25.04 -12.96 18.54
N GLU A 338 -23.86 -12.99 17.96
CA GLU A 338 -23.67 -12.57 16.54
C GLU A 338 -23.92 -13.73 15.55
N CYS A 339 -23.78 -14.99 16.03
CA CYS A 339 -24.05 -16.21 15.24
C CYS A 339 -24.97 -17.18 15.97
N PRO A 340 -26.18 -16.75 16.38
CA PRO A 340 -27.06 -17.55 17.25
C PRO A 340 -27.50 -18.89 16.60
N GLN A 341 -27.74 -18.92 15.31
CA GLN A 341 -28.05 -20.16 14.60
C GLN A 341 -26.84 -21.10 14.57
N GLY A 342 -25.65 -20.59 14.22
CA GLY A 342 -24.42 -21.36 14.24
C GLY A 342 -24.13 -21.90 15.65
N TRP A 343 -24.35 -21.07 16.67
CA TRP A 343 -24.21 -21.49 18.09
C TRP A 343 -25.15 -22.64 18.45
N ALA A 344 -26.43 -22.54 18.11
CA ALA A 344 -27.44 -23.55 18.42
C ALA A 344 -27.20 -24.90 17.71
N GLU A 345 -26.64 -24.86 16.50
CA GLU A 345 -26.44 -26.05 15.67
C GLU A 345 -25.08 -26.74 15.85
N THR A 346 -24.18 -26.13 16.65
CA THR A 346 -22.82 -26.64 16.86
C THR A 346 -22.54 -27.00 18.31
N ILE A 347 -21.54 -27.86 18.51
CA ILE A 347 -21.10 -28.35 19.82
C ILE A 347 -19.69 -27.84 20.12
N TYR A 348 -18.82 -27.87 19.11
CA TYR A 348 -17.43 -27.44 19.22
C TYR A 348 -17.26 -26.03 18.70
N ARG A 349 -16.69 -25.16 19.49
CA ARG A 349 -16.58 -23.72 19.18
C ARG A 349 -15.19 -23.24 19.44
N GLU A 350 -14.62 -22.53 18.48
CA GLU A 350 -13.24 -22.08 18.57
C GLU A 350 -13.09 -20.70 17.91
N TRP A 351 -12.24 -19.84 18.51
CA TRP A 351 -11.78 -18.60 17.92
C TRP A 351 -10.32 -18.70 17.57
N HIS A 352 -9.97 -18.24 16.38
CA HIS A 352 -8.60 -18.06 15.92
C HIS A 352 -8.27 -16.56 15.83
N LEU A 353 -7.18 -16.18 16.51
CA LEU A 353 -6.76 -14.79 16.70
C LEU A 353 -5.31 -14.60 16.27
N GLY A 354 -4.97 -13.43 15.67
CA GLY A 354 -3.61 -12.97 15.37
C GLY A 354 -3.06 -11.98 16.41
N ASP A 355 -2.48 -10.87 15.94
CA ASP A 355 -1.94 -9.71 16.69
C ASP A 355 -0.83 -10.03 17.69
N GLN A 356 -1.05 -10.96 18.59
CA GLN A 356 -0.13 -11.21 19.69
C GLN A 356 1.01 -12.16 19.36
N HIS A 357 1.07 -12.67 18.15
CA HIS A 357 2.12 -13.55 17.60
C HIS A 357 2.49 -14.71 18.57
N ARG A 358 1.51 -15.26 19.31
CA ARG A 358 1.77 -16.21 20.38
C ARG A 358 2.02 -17.61 19.86
N SER A 359 3.13 -18.20 20.25
CA SER A 359 3.48 -19.59 19.96
C SER A 359 3.73 -20.43 21.21
N GLY A 360 3.15 -20.02 22.37
CA GLY A 360 3.37 -20.74 23.65
C GLY A 360 4.31 -20.00 24.60
N SER A 361 4.28 -18.66 24.59
CA SER A 361 4.97 -17.80 25.57
C SER A 361 4.30 -17.84 26.96
N ALA A 362 4.73 -17.02 27.92
CA ALA A 362 4.27 -16.95 29.30
C ALA A 362 2.72 -16.87 29.50
N LYS A 363 1.95 -16.57 28.46
CA LYS A 363 0.49 -16.74 28.43
C LYS A 363 0.15 -17.88 27.48
N PRO A 364 -0.79 -18.79 27.82
CA PRO A 364 -1.16 -19.89 26.95
C PRO A 364 -1.65 -19.38 25.59
N SER A 365 -1.25 -20.06 24.51
CA SER A 365 -1.76 -19.77 23.17
C SER A 365 -3.19 -20.26 22.97
N VAL A 366 -3.61 -21.23 23.76
CA VAL A 366 -4.98 -21.79 23.80
C VAL A 366 -5.57 -21.57 25.17
N MET A 367 -6.78 -21.04 25.22
CA MET A 367 -7.56 -20.83 26.44
C MET A 367 -8.99 -21.33 26.21
N GLU A 368 -9.61 -21.82 27.27
CA GLU A 368 -11.04 -22.15 27.26
C GLU A 368 -11.82 -21.11 28.06
N GLU A 369 -12.79 -20.50 27.40
CA GLU A 369 -13.65 -19.47 27.95
C GLU A 369 -15.12 -19.86 27.71
N GLN A 370 -15.83 -20.21 28.76
CA GLN A 370 -17.27 -20.52 28.73
C GLN A 370 -17.67 -21.56 27.65
N GLY A 371 -16.86 -22.60 27.47
CA GLY A 371 -17.08 -23.68 26.51
C GLY A 371 -16.69 -23.32 25.06
N VAL A 372 -15.87 -22.29 24.90
CA VAL A 372 -15.27 -21.89 23.63
C VAL A 372 -13.76 -21.87 23.75
N SER A 373 -13.07 -22.58 22.86
CA SER A 373 -11.60 -22.49 22.77
C SER A 373 -11.21 -21.19 22.07
N VAL A 374 -10.23 -20.49 22.60
CA VAL A 374 -9.63 -19.30 21.98
C VAL A 374 -8.16 -19.56 21.74
N GLU A 375 -7.74 -19.54 20.50
CA GLU A 375 -6.37 -19.81 20.10
C GLU A 375 -5.73 -18.61 19.42
N TYR A 376 -4.61 -18.13 19.99
CA TYR A 376 -3.74 -17.14 19.35
C TYR A 376 -2.76 -17.84 18.42
N LEU A 377 -2.68 -17.35 17.21
CA LEU A 377 -1.88 -17.92 16.13
C LEU A 377 -0.49 -17.29 16.08
N PRO A 378 0.53 -18.05 15.67
CA PRO A 378 1.87 -17.52 15.47
C PRO A 378 1.94 -16.71 14.17
N SER A 379 2.86 -15.77 14.11
CA SER A 379 3.19 -14.99 12.90
C SER A 379 4.42 -15.55 12.17
N LEU A 380 4.52 -15.27 10.89
CA LEU A 380 5.72 -15.53 10.08
C LEU A 380 6.73 -14.38 10.13
N VAL A 381 6.32 -13.20 10.56
CA VAL A 381 7.11 -11.97 10.48
C VAL A 381 8.43 -12.08 11.25
N SER A 382 9.48 -11.45 10.74
CA SER A 382 10.76 -11.35 11.42
C SER A 382 10.70 -10.32 12.56
N ASN A 383 11.49 -10.56 13.63
CA ASN A 383 11.64 -9.60 14.72
C ASN A 383 12.33 -8.33 14.20
N ASN A 384 11.71 -7.19 14.41
CA ASN A 384 12.27 -5.87 14.12
C ASN A 384 12.83 -5.20 15.39
N GLU A 385 13.25 -3.94 15.27
CA GLU A 385 13.78 -3.17 16.40
C GLU A 385 12.78 -3.02 17.54
N TRP A 386 11.50 -2.83 17.23
CA TRP A 386 10.43 -2.74 18.23
C TRP A 386 10.35 -4.01 19.10
N HIS A 387 10.40 -5.19 18.46
CA HIS A 387 10.40 -6.47 19.19
C HIS A 387 11.60 -6.59 20.13
N LYS A 388 12.77 -6.13 19.69
CA LYS A 388 13.99 -6.13 20.52
C LYS A 388 13.87 -5.20 21.72
N LEU A 389 13.39 -3.98 21.51
CA LEU A 389 13.21 -2.98 22.57
C LEU A 389 12.22 -3.44 23.63
N HIS A 390 11.19 -4.23 23.24
CA HIS A 390 10.17 -4.75 24.16
C HIS A 390 10.44 -6.18 24.65
N GLY A 391 11.57 -6.77 24.25
CA GLY A 391 11.98 -8.10 24.71
C GLY A 391 11.21 -9.26 24.09
N PHE A 392 10.56 -9.08 22.95
CA PHE A 392 9.79 -10.11 22.22
C PHE A 392 10.64 -10.87 21.19
N THR A 393 11.87 -11.24 21.55
CA THR A 393 12.83 -11.84 20.61
C THR A 393 12.81 -13.36 20.52
N TRP A 394 12.09 -14.04 21.43
CA TRP A 394 12.05 -15.50 21.51
C TRP A 394 10.81 -16.16 20.90
N GLN A 395 9.93 -15.38 20.29
CA GLN A 395 8.69 -15.93 19.74
C GLN A 395 8.99 -16.88 18.58
N LYS A 396 8.40 -18.07 18.65
CA LYS A 396 8.52 -19.02 17.53
C LYS A 396 7.67 -18.51 16.37
N ARG A 397 8.32 -18.29 15.26
CA ARG A 397 7.68 -17.90 14.01
C ARG A 397 7.14 -19.13 13.29
N GLY A 398 5.99 -19.02 12.69
CA GLY A 398 5.41 -20.16 12.00
C GLY A 398 3.99 -19.91 11.51
N LEU A 399 3.40 -20.97 10.96
CA LEU A 399 2.02 -21.02 10.51
C LEU A 399 1.34 -22.25 11.11
N LYS A 400 0.08 -22.12 11.49
CA LYS A 400 -0.78 -23.27 11.84
C LYS A 400 -1.77 -23.52 10.72
N ALA A 401 -1.93 -24.79 10.37
CA ALA A 401 -3.04 -25.27 9.57
C ALA A 401 -3.85 -26.27 10.39
N PHE A 402 -5.15 -26.30 10.17
CA PHE A 402 -6.08 -27.09 10.95
C PHE A 402 -6.88 -28.01 10.04
N ILE A 403 -7.03 -29.25 10.45
CA ILE A 403 -7.90 -30.24 9.81
C ILE A 403 -9.19 -30.31 10.60
N TRP A 404 -10.27 -29.88 10.00
CA TRP A 404 -11.60 -29.89 10.59
C TRP A 404 -12.41 -31.08 10.08
N ASN A 405 -13.06 -31.78 10.99
CA ASN A 405 -13.97 -32.86 10.67
C ASN A 405 -15.42 -32.43 10.96
N ALA A 406 -16.29 -32.51 9.97
CA ALA A 406 -17.67 -32.05 10.08
C ALA A 406 -18.49 -32.81 11.15
N ASN A 407 -18.15 -34.07 11.46
CA ASN A 407 -18.86 -34.88 12.44
C ASN A 407 -18.30 -34.76 13.86
N GLY A 408 -17.16 -34.11 14.01
CA GLY A 408 -16.45 -34.04 15.29
C GLY A 408 -15.94 -32.64 15.60
N GLN A 409 -14.69 -32.60 15.89
CA GLN A 409 -13.95 -31.42 16.29
C GLN A 409 -12.75 -31.25 15.36
N ARG A 410 -11.85 -30.34 15.68
CA ARG A 410 -10.55 -30.25 15.08
C ARG A 410 -9.81 -31.59 15.17
N GLU A 411 -9.55 -32.21 13.99
CA GLU A 411 -8.94 -33.54 13.91
C GLU A 411 -7.42 -33.48 14.05
N ALA A 412 -6.78 -32.44 13.52
CA ALA A 412 -5.34 -32.23 13.61
C ALA A 412 -4.96 -30.74 13.57
N VAL A 413 -3.82 -30.44 14.17
CA VAL A 413 -3.12 -29.15 14.04
C VAL A 413 -1.75 -29.43 13.44
N LEU A 414 -1.48 -28.81 12.32
CA LEU A 414 -0.18 -28.88 11.63
C LEU A 414 0.55 -27.56 11.92
N TYR A 415 1.68 -27.66 12.61
CA TYR A 415 2.45 -26.48 13.00
C TYR A 415 3.79 -26.44 12.26
N HIS A 416 3.95 -25.44 11.44
CA HIS A 416 5.17 -25.19 10.65
C HIS A 416 5.97 -24.06 11.28
N THR A 417 7.02 -24.40 12.01
CA THR A 417 7.98 -23.43 12.53
C THR A 417 9.02 -23.07 11.49
N LEU A 418 9.36 -21.80 11.41
CA LEU A 418 10.53 -21.35 10.67
C LEU A 418 11.78 -21.65 11.50
N ALA A 419 12.85 -22.12 10.84
CA ALA A 419 14.14 -22.18 11.48
C ALA A 419 14.58 -20.76 11.87
N THR A 420 14.98 -20.59 13.11
CA THR A 420 15.54 -19.35 13.66
C THR A 420 16.92 -19.10 13.11
#